data_2fa5f10a2cd86301148d3ce1fe33895e
#
_entry.id   2fa5f10a2cd86301148d3ce1fe33895e
#
_cell.length_a   1.000
_cell.length_b   1.000
_cell.length_c   1.000
_cell.angle_alpha   90.00
_cell.angle_beta   90.00
_cell.angle_gamma   90.00
#
_symmetry.space_group_name_H-M   'P 1'
#
loop_
_entity.id
_entity.type
_entity.pdbx_description
1 polymer ?
#
loop_
_entity_poly.entity_id
_entity_poly.type
_entity_poly.pdbx_seq_one_letter_code
_entity_poly.pdbx_strand_id
1 'polypeptide(L)'
;VRAKYPADAAVPVFVGGVSFGGLVAAHACARASAFGPRFAGCVLAAPCCDVEWTPLLRFQASIGAFLARVAPDVRGAAAVTPDRLSSDPAAIEEYVSDPLVHVAHVRFLAATEIVKGFDALREDAFYAPERFGDTPLLVMHGTADAACFFPASEAFVKRVKASDKTFVAMENGSHLLLHDAATASRAREEICAFVCGRAEAFRQIAKNRVGAPARVDVDGKNVARYGGVAGAVTEAAEVDIGARL
;
A
#
# COMPACT_ATOMS: atom_id res chain seq x y z
N VAL A 1 -8.85 -13.19 8.32
CA VAL A 1 -9.06 -13.58 6.90
C VAL A 1 -8.53 -14.98 6.67
N ARG A 2 -7.29 -15.30 7.01
CA ARG A 2 -6.67 -16.62 6.74
C ARG A 2 -7.24 -17.77 7.55
N ALA A 3 -7.75 -17.54 8.74
CA ALA A 3 -8.46 -18.57 9.50
C ALA A 3 -9.75 -19.03 8.80
N LYS A 4 -10.39 -18.14 8.03
CA LYS A 4 -11.60 -18.42 7.25
C LYS A 4 -11.27 -19.01 5.86
N TYR A 5 -10.08 -18.72 5.32
CA TYR A 5 -9.63 -19.19 4.01
C TYR A 5 -8.26 -19.86 4.18
N PRO A 6 -8.22 -21.20 4.31
CA PRO A 6 -6.97 -21.96 4.48
C PRO A 6 -6.00 -21.69 3.32
N ALA A 7 -4.71 -21.90 3.57
CA ALA A 7 -3.64 -21.58 2.62
C ALA A 7 -3.70 -22.40 1.32
N ASP A 8 -4.38 -23.54 1.33
CA ASP A 8 -4.64 -24.41 0.19
C ASP A 8 -5.87 -23.98 -0.62
N ALA A 9 -6.73 -23.13 -0.05
CA ALA A 9 -7.79 -22.53 -0.82
C ALA A 9 -7.18 -21.55 -1.84
N ALA A 10 -7.48 -21.75 -3.13
CA ALA A 10 -7.02 -20.88 -4.23
C ALA A 10 -7.72 -19.50 -4.21
N VAL A 11 -7.72 -18.86 -3.02
CA VAL A 11 -8.33 -17.54 -2.79
C VAL A 11 -7.22 -16.50 -2.74
N PRO A 12 -7.14 -15.58 -3.73
CA PRO A 12 -6.19 -14.48 -3.69
C PRO A 12 -6.54 -13.50 -2.55
N VAL A 13 -5.54 -13.08 -1.80
CA VAL A 13 -5.67 -12.06 -0.75
C VAL A 13 -4.90 -10.83 -1.17
N PHE A 14 -5.59 -9.71 -1.27
CA PHE A 14 -5.01 -8.41 -1.53
C PHE A 14 -4.96 -7.60 -0.23
N VAL A 15 -3.99 -6.70 -0.14
CA VAL A 15 -3.95 -5.69 0.90
C VAL A 15 -4.06 -4.32 0.24
N GLY A 16 -4.78 -3.40 0.87
CA GLY A 16 -4.91 -2.04 0.34
C GLY A 16 -5.10 -1.02 1.45
N GLY A 17 -4.81 0.22 1.13
CA GLY A 17 -5.00 1.31 2.06
C GLY A 17 -4.95 2.68 1.39
N VAL A 18 -5.63 3.63 2.03
CA VAL A 18 -5.67 5.04 1.65
C VAL A 18 -4.86 5.83 2.67
N SER A 19 -4.11 6.85 2.25
CA SER A 19 -3.42 7.76 3.14
C SER A 19 -2.48 7.03 4.12
N PHE A 20 -2.64 7.25 5.43
CA PHE A 20 -1.94 6.49 6.48
C PHE A 20 -2.20 4.97 6.37
N GLY A 21 -3.41 4.54 5.99
CA GLY A 21 -3.70 3.13 5.69
C GLY A 21 -2.83 2.58 4.57
N GLY A 22 -2.42 3.41 3.61
CA GLY A 22 -1.45 3.06 2.56
C GLY A 22 -0.06 2.77 3.13
N LEU A 23 0.43 3.57 4.07
CA LEU A 23 1.67 3.30 4.79
C LEU A 23 1.59 1.95 5.53
N VAL A 24 0.50 1.71 6.25
CA VAL A 24 0.28 0.45 6.97
C VAL A 24 0.24 -0.74 6.01
N ALA A 25 -0.42 -0.61 4.85
CA ALA A 25 -0.49 -1.66 3.83
C ALA A 25 0.89 -1.98 3.23
N ALA A 26 1.71 -0.96 2.96
CA ALA A 26 3.09 -1.15 2.50
C ALA A 26 3.93 -1.91 3.53
N HIS A 27 3.81 -1.56 4.82
CA HIS A 27 4.48 -2.28 5.91
C HIS A 27 3.96 -3.72 6.07
N ALA A 28 2.66 -3.95 5.86
CA ALA A 28 2.09 -5.30 5.87
C ALA A 28 2.68 -6.15 4.74
N CYS A 29 2.85 -5.60 3.54
CA CYS A 29 3.54 -6.28 2.44
C CYS A 29 4.99 -6.63 2.79
N ALA A 30 5.75 -5.67 3.34
CA ALA A 30 7.14 -5.89 3.70
C ALA A 30 7.34 -6.93 4.82
N ARG A 31 6.28 -7.27 5.57
CA ARG A 31 6.29 -8.27 6.65
C ARG A 31 5.54 -9.56 6.30
N ALA A 32 4.90 -9.63 5.13
CA ALA A 32 4.04 -10.77 4.78
C ALA A 32 4.78 -12.10 4.80
N SER A 33 6.04 -12.14 4.38
CA SER A 33 6.86 -13.36 4.38
C SER A 33 7.11 -13.94 5.78
N ALA A 34 7.10 -13.09 6.82
CA ALA A 34 7.26 -13.52 8.20
C ALA A 34 5.98 -14.16 8.80
N PHE A 35 4.81 -13.92 8.20
CA PHE A 35 3.51 -14.33 8.74
C PHE A 35 2.73 -15.30 7.84
N GLY A 36 3.32 -15.72 6.73
CA GLY A 36 2.72 -16.69 5.81
C GLY A 36 2.82 -16.32 4.33
N PRO A 37 1.96 -16.86 3.44
CA PRO A 37 2.04 -16.60 2.01
C PRO A 37 1.85 -15.11 1.68
N ARG A 38 2.55 -14.65 0.63
CA ARG A 38 2.49 -13.27 0.14
C ARG A 38 1.08 -12.90 -0.32
N PHE A 39 0.80 -11.61 -0.33
CA PHE A 39 -0.41 -11.07 -0.94
C PHE A 39 -0.39 -11.26 -2.47
N ALA A 40 -1.56 -11.43 -3.06
CA ALA A 40 -1.74 -11.46 -4.51
C ALA A 40 -1.53 -10.08 -5.15
N GLY A 41 -1.61 -9.02 -4.35
CA GLY A 41 -1.30 -7.67 -4.75
C GLY A 41 -1.50 -6.67 -3.61
N CYS A 42 -0.93 -5.49 -3.79
CA CYS A 42 -1.02 -4.34 -2.89
C CYS A 42 -1.60 -3.14 -3.64
N VAL A 43 -2.61 -2.47 -3.08
CA VAL A 43 -3.25 -1.28 -3.66
C VAL A 43 -3.11 -0.12 -2.70
N LEU A 44 -2.47 0.95 -3.13
CA LEU A 44 -2.22 2.14 -2.32
C LEU A 44 -2.86 3.35 -3.02
N ALA A 45 -3.80 4.01 -2.36
CA ALA A 45 -4.43 5.23 -2.85
C ALA A 45 -3.98 6.42 -2.00
N ALA A 46 -3.38 7.43 -2.63
CA ALA A 46 -2.82 8.61 -1.95
C ALA A 46 -2.00 8.23 -0.69
N PRO A 47 -1.05 7.26 -0.77
CA PRO A 47 -0.39 6.73 0.41
C PRO A 47 0.50 7.78 1.08
N CYS A 48 0.47 7.81 2.40
CA CYS A 48 1.35 8.65 3.21
C CYS A 48 2.73 7.99 3.32
N CYS A 49 3.52 8.07 2.24
CA CYS A 49 4.87 7.47 2.20
C CYS A 49 5.92 8.32 2.92
N ASP A 50 5.74 9.62 2.93
CA ASP A 50 6.56 10.61 3.64
C ASP A 50 5.83 11.96 3.65
N VAL A 51 6.43 12.94 4.29
CA VAL A 51 5.97 14.33 4.32
C VAL A 51 7.04 15.26 3.77
N GLU A 52 6.65 16.46 3.36
CA GLU A 52 7.61 17.52 3.05
C GLU A 52 8.25 18.04 4.34
N TRP A 53 9.51 17.67 4.58
CA TRP A 53 10.24 18.00 5.79
C TRP A 53 10.75 19.44 5.79
N THR A 54 9.98 20.35 6.36
CA THR A 54 10.42 21.71 6.66
C THR A 54 11.26 21.76 7.95
N PRO A 55 12.10 22.80 8.16
CA PRO A 55 12.81 22.97 9.43
C PRO A 55 11.88 23.01 10.65
N LEU A 56 10.72 23.66 10.50
CA LEU A 56 9.71 23.71 11.55
C LEU A 56 9.14 22.33 11.88
N LEU A 57 8.78 21.54 10.84
CA LEU A 57 8.25 20.18 11.06
C LEU A 57 9.29 19.25 11.70
N ARG A 58 10.56 19.37 11.34
CA ARG A 58 11.66 18.62 12.00
C ARG A 58 11.77 18.96 13.49
N PHE A 59 11.70 20.24 13.81
CA PHE A 59 11.72 20.70 15.20
C PHE A 59 10.48 20.19 15.97
N GLN A 60 9.30 20.31 15.40
CA GLN A 60 8.06 19.79 15.99
C GLN A 60 8.10 18.28 16.20
N ALA A 61 8.65 17.52 15.24
CA ALA A 61 8.81 16.07 15.36
C ALA A 61 9.77 15.69 16.51
N SER A 62 10.83 16.45 16.70
CA SER A 62 11.77 16.24 17.83
C SER A 62 11.11 16.46 19.19
N ILE A 63 10.30 17.51 19.31
CA ILE A 63 9.49 17.77 20.53
C ILE A 63 8.43 16.66 20.69
N GLY A 64 7.75 16.28 19.61
CA GLY A 64 6.76 15.20 19.61
C GLY A 64 7.36 13.88 20.09
N ALA A 65 8.57 13.55 19.66
CA ALA A 65 9.28 12.35 20.11
C ALA A 65 9.62 12.37 21.61
N PHE A 66 9.94 13.53 22.16
CA PHE A 66 10.11 13.70 23.61
C PHE A 66 8.79 13.54 24.35
N LEU A 67 7.74 14.23 23.87
CA LEU A 67 6.40 14.16 24.46
C LEU A 67 5.80 12.75 24.39
N ALA A 68 6.08 11.98 23.35
CA ALA A 68 5.68 10.58 23.24
C ALA A 68 6.24 9.68 24.35
N ARG A 69 7.35 10.06 24.97
CA ARG A 69 7.95 9.32 26.11
C ARG A 69 7.31 9.67 27.45
N VAL A 70 6.91 10.91 27.64
CA VAL A 70 6.41 11.40 28.94
C VAL A 70 4.89 11.51 29.00
N ALA A 71 4.24 11.69 27.86
CA ALA A 71 2.79 11.87 27.72
C ALA A 71 2.25 11.21 26.42
N PRO A 72 2.41 9.88 26.24
CA PRO A 72 2.15 9.19 24.97
C PRO A 72 0.71 9.34 24.47
N ASP A 73 -0.25 9.39 25.39
CA ASP A 73 -1.67 9.44 25.08
C ASP A 73 -2.23 10.83 24.83
N VAL A 74 -1.43 11.87 25.12
CA VAL A 74 -1.86 13.26 24.88
C VAL A 74 -1.95 13.52 23.38
N ARG A 75 -3.07 14.12 22.97
CA ARG A 75 -3.32 14.57 21.60
C ARG A 75 -2.81 15.99 21.42
N GLY A 76 -1.78 16.18 20.61
CA GLY A 76 -1.17 17.48 20.40
C GLY A 76 -0.37 17.56 19.10
N ALA A 77 -0.11 16.43 18.43
CA ALA A 77 0.49 16.46 17.11
C ALA A 77 -0.56 16.89 16.06
N ALA A 78 -0.17 17.83 15.18
CA ALA A 78 -1.07 18.31 14.13
C ALA A 78 -1.53 17.16 13.23
N ALA A 79 -2.84 17.09 13.00
CA ALA A 79 -3.44 16.24 11.98
C ALA A 79 -3.64 17.01 10.68
N VAL A 80 -3.94 16.29 9.61
CA VAL A 80 -4.37 16.89 8.35
C VAL A 80 -5.74 17.53 8.55
N THR A 81 -5.89 18.77 8.12
CA THR A 81 -7.16 19.49 8.18
C THR A 81 -8.06 19.12 6.99
N PRO A 82 -9.40 19.10 7.14
CA PRO A 82 -10.31 18.66 6.09
C PRO A 82 -10.16 19.43 4.76
N ASP A 83 -9.86 20.72 4.82
CA ASP A 83 -9.60 21.59 3.65
C ASP A 83 -8.42 21.15 2.79
N ARG A 84 -7.52 20.35 3.33
CA ARG A 84 -6.37 19.80 2.61
C ARG A 84 -6.66 18.45 1.95
N LEU A 85 -7.81 17.84 2.25
CA LEU A 85 -8.15 16.52 1.75
C LEU A 85 -8.77 16.58 0.36
N SER A 86 -9.57 17.60 0.07
CA SER A 86 -10.23 17.75 -1.22
C SER A 86 -10.51 19.22 -1.53
N SER A 87 -10.62 19.53 -2.81
CA SER A 87 -11.21 20.78 -3.31
C SER A 87 -12.70 20.65 -3.55
N ASP A 88 -13.28 19.46 -3.45
CA ASP A 88 -14.71 19.20 -3.59
C ASP A 88 -15.43 19.38 -2.22
N PRO A 89 -16.26 20.42 -2.06
CA PRO A 89 -16.96 20.66 -0.79
C PRO A 89 -17.87 19.49 -0.38
N ALA A 90 -18.47 18.77 -1.33
CA ALA A 90 -19.33 17.64 -1.03
C ALA A 90 -18.55 16.46 -0.44
N ALA A 91 -17.36 16.18 -0.98
CA ALA A 91 -16.48 15.15 -0.43
C ALA A 91 -15.97 15.52 0.97
N ILE A 92 -15.70 16.81 1.23
CA ILE A 92 -15.33 17.29 2.58
C ILE A 92 -16.49 17.15 3.54
N GLU A 93 -17.71 17.52 3.14
CA GLU A 93 -18.90 17.41 3.97
C GLU A 93 -19.20 15.95 4.33
N GLU A 94 -19.13 15.04 3.35
CA GLU A 94 -19.25 13.60 3.59
C GLU A 94 -18.21 13.12 4.61
N TYR A 95 -16.95 13.51 4.45
CA TYR A 95 -15.86 13.12 5.35
C TYR A 95 -16.08 13.65 6.78
N VAL A 96 -16.45 14.91 6.95
CA VAL A 96 -16.58 15.55 8.28
C VAL A 96 -17.86 15.09 9.00
N SER A 97 -18.91 14.76 8.25
CA SER A 97 -20.19 14.30 8.80
C SER A 97 -20.20 12.82 9.19
N ASP A 98 -19.22 12.03 8.73
CA ASP A 98 -19.12 10.62 9.09
C ASP A 98 -18.79 10.46 10.59
N PRO A 99 -19.69 9.84 11.40
CA PRO A 99 -19.48 9.65 12.83
C PRO A 99 -18.28 8.76 13.17
N LEU A 100 -17.74 8.02 12.22
CA LEU A 100 -16.56 7.19 12.39
C LEU A 100 -15.25 7.97 12.15
N VAL A 101 -15.33 9.15 11.55
CA VAL A 101 -14.19 10.03 11.31
C VAL A 101 -13.88 10.87 12.53
N HIS A 102 -12.63 10.89 12.95
CA HIS A 102 -12.17 11.70 14.06
C HIS A 102 -11.28 12.85 13.56
N VAL A 103 -11.87 14.01 13.44
CA VAL A 103 -11.17 15.25 13.02
C VAL A 103 -10.52 15.91 14.23
N ALA A 104 -9.36 15.41 14.68
CA ALA A 104 -8.66 15.98 15.82
C ALA A 104 -7.17 15.70 15.77
N HIS A 105 -6.43 16.35 16.67
CA HIS A 105 -4.99 16.12 16.84
C HIS A 105 -4.67 14.65 17.09
N VAL A 106 -3.53 14.21 16.56
CA VAL A 106 -3.02 12.85 16.72
C VAL A 106 -2.29 12.76 18.09
N ARG A 107 -2.31 11.57 18.70
CA ARG A 107 -1.51 11.30 19.91
C ARG A 107 -0.03 11.39 19.58
N PHE A 108 0.79 11.89 20.50
CA PHE A 108 2.24 12.01 20.27
C PHE A 108 2.90 10.66 19.99
N LEU A 109 2.49 9.60 20.68
CA LEU A 109 2.99 8.26 20.39
C LEU A 109 2.65 7.84 18.95
N ALA A 110 1.41 8.03 18.52
CA ALA A 110 0.99 7.65 17.15
C ALA A 110 1.76 8.46 16.08
N ALA A 111 1.93 9.76 16.27
CA ALA A 111 2.73 10.59 15.36
C ALA A 111 4.18 10.11 15.27
N THR A 112 4.78 9.72 16.39
CA THR A 112 6.15 9.20 16.43
C THR A 112 6.26 7.86 15.70
N GLU A 113 5.28 6.96 15.86
CA GLU A 113 5.25 5.68 15.13
C GLU A 113 5.06 5.87 13.63
N ILE A 114 4.29 6.90 13.21
CA ILE A 114 4.15 7.27 11.79
C ILE A 114 5.51 7.68 11.22
N VAL A 115 6.26 8.54 11.93
CA VAL A 115 7.61 8.96 11.50
C VAL A 115 8.55 7.76 11.37
N LYS A 116 8.55 6.84 12.33
CA LYS A 116 9.32 5.58 12.20
C LYS A 116 8.90 4.76 10.99
N GLY A 117 7.61 4.80 10.62
CA GLY A 117 7.11 4.20 9.40
C GLY A 117 7.76 4.80 8.15
N PHE A 118 7.88 6.14 8.09
CA PHE A 118 8.58 6.82 6.99
C PHE A 118 10.08 6.48 6.98
N ASP A 119 10.73 6.48 8.13
CA ASP A 119 12.15 6.13 8.24
C ASP A 119 12.42 4.73 7.69
N ALA A 120 11.56 3.77 7.99
CA ALA A 120 11.69 2.42 7.45
C ALA A 120 11.55 2.37 5.92
N LEU A 121 10.70 3.23 5.31
CA LEU A 121 10.59 3.33 3.84
C LEU A 121 11.84 3.94 3.19
N ARG A 122 12.71 4.59 3.96
CA ARG A 122 13.99 5.14 3.47
C ARG A 122 15.10 4.10 3.46
N GLU A 123 14.93 2.98 4.15
CA GLU A 123 15.92 1.91 4.23
C GLU A 123 15.82 0.94 3.05
N ASP A 124 16.95 0.60 2.42
CA ASP A 124 16.98 -0.37 1.31
C ASP A 124 16.50 -1.76 1.73
N ALA A 125 16.73 -2.13 2.98
CA ALA A 125 16.26 -3.39 3.55
C ALA A 125 14.72 -3.54 3.48
N PHE A 126 13.95 -2.44 3.42
CA PHE A 126 12.50 -2.51 3.26
C PHE A 126 12.09 -3.16 1.95
N TYR A 127 12.87 -2.94 0.89
CA TYR A 127 12.61 -3.39 -0.48
C TYR A 127 13.31 -4.71 -0.83
N ALA A 128 13.92 -5.36 0.15
CA ALA A 128 14.59 -6.63 -0.07
C ALA A 128 13.61 -7.73 -0.54
N PRO A 129 14.06 -8.72 -1.34
CA PRO A 129 13.22 -9.78 -1.88
C PRO A 129 12.46 -10.59 -0.81
N GLU A 130 13.06 -10.75 0.36
CA GLU A 130 12.47 -11.44 1.52
C GLU A 130 11.45 -10.57 2.27
N ARG A 131 11.39 -9.26 1.98
CA ARG A 131 10.47 -8.31 2.60
C ARG A 131 9.37 -7.91 1.62
N PHE A 132 9.38 -6.67 1.09
CA PHE A 132 8.37 -6.24 0.13
C PHE A 132 8.39 -7.14 -1.12
N GLY A 133 9.60 -7.45 -1.61
CA GLY A 133 9.86 -8.41 -2.68
C GLY A 133 9.13 -8.07 -3.97
N ASP A 134 8.59 -9.13 -4.61
CA ASP A 134 7.89 -9.06 -5.90
C ASP A 134 6.36 -9.08 -5.74
N THR A 135 5.84 -8.42 -4.70
CA THR A 135 4.39 -8.27 -4.52
C THR A 135 3.84 -7.30 -5.58
N PRO A 136 2.89 -7.72 -6.42
CA PRO A 136 2.26 -6.82 -7.39
C PRO A 136 1.72 -5.56 -6.73
N LEU A 137 1.97 -4.39 -7.34
CA LEU A 137 1.71 -3.10 -6.73
C LEU A 137 0.95 -2.17 -7.66
N LEU A 138 -0.15 -1.61 -7.16
CA LEU A 138 -0.81 -0.43 -7.73
C LEU A 138 -0.68 0.72 -6.73
N VAL A 139 -0.14 1.84 -7.18
CA VAL A 139 -0.17 3.11 -6.43
C VAL A 139 -0.89 4.14 -7.27
N MET A 140 -1.85 4.82 -6.68
CA MET A 140 -2.55 5.96 -7.28
C MET A 140 -2.34 7.17 -6.38
N HIS A 141 -2.06 8.35 -6.96
CA HIS A 141 -1.87 9.57 -6.18
C HIS A 141 -2.30 10.80 -6.97
N GLY A 142 -3.00 11.71 -6.31
CA GLY A 142 -3.42 12.98 -6.90
C GLY A 142 -2.26 13.96 -7.02
N THR A 143 -2.09 14.58 -8.19
CA THR A 143 -0.99 15.56 -8.39
C THR A 143 -1.21 16.87 -7.62
N ALA A 144 -2.46 17.14 -7.18
CA ALA A 144 -2.83 18.28 -6.34
C ALA A 144 -3.11 17.87 -4.88
N ASP A 145 -2.65 16.70 -4.44
CA ASP A 145 -2.80 16.24 -3.05
C ASP A 145 -2.04 17.19 -2.10
N ALA A 146 -2.80 17.88 -1.24
CA ALA A 146 -2.24 18.79 -0.25
C ALA A 146 -2.02 18.11 1.13
N ALA A 147 -2.48 16.87 1.31
CA ALA A 147 -2.38 16.12 2.56
C ALA A 147 -1.17 15.17 2.58
N CYS A 148 -0.95 14.41 1.51
CA CYS A 148 0.18 13.52 1.37
C CYS A 148 1.13 14.00 0.25
N PHE A 149 2.42 13.84 0.49
CA PHE A 149 3.47 14.35 -0.39
C PHE A 149 3.61 13.47 -1.63
N PHE A 150 3.07 13.90 -2.77
CA PHE A 150 3.08 13.18 -4.04
C PHE A 150 4.48 12.68 -4.44
N PRO A 151 5.57 13.49 -4.37
CA PRO A 151 6.91 13.01 -4.74
C PRO A 151 7.41 11.83 -3.89
N ALA A 152 6.93 11.70 -2.65
CA ALA A 152 7.30 10.56 -1.81
C ALA A 152 6.71 9.25 -2.34
N SER A 153 5.51 9.27 -2.91
CA SER A 153 4.91 8.10 -3.55
C SER A 153 5.64 7.71 -4.82
N GLU A 154 6.06 8.68 -5.64
CA GLU A 154 6.92 8.39 -6.80
C GLU A 154 8.24 7.74 -6.38
N ALA A 155 8.90 8.31 -5.36
CA ALA A 155 10.16 7.78 -4.84
C ALA A 155 9.97 6.35 -4.28
N PHE A 156 8.88 6.09 -3.58
CA PHE A 156 8.53 4.76 -3.09
C PHE A 156 8.39 3.76 -4.24
N VAL A 157 7.59 4.06 -5.27
CA VAL A 157 7.38 3.16 -6.42
C VAL A 157 8.69 2.91 -7.18
N LYS A 158 9.55 3.93 -7.35
CA LYS A 158 10.86 3.77 -7.99
C LYS A 158 11.75 2.78 -7.23
N ARG A 159 11.67 2.72 -5.91
CA ARG A 159 12.46 1.81 -5.06
C ARG A 159 11.90 0.41 -4.98
N VAL A 160 10.58 0.22 -5.14
CA VAL A 160 9.97 -1.11 -5.16
C VAL A 160 10.51 -1.90 -6.34
N LYS A 161 10.97 -3.13 -6.08
CA LYS A 161 11.62 -4.01 -7.08
C LYS A 161 10.64 -4.97 -7.76
N ALA A 162 9.34 -4.91 -7.42
CA ALA A 162 8.32 -5.73 -8.06
C ALA A 162 8.33 -5.49 -9.58
N SER A 163 8.32 -6.59 -10.34
CA SER A 163 8.22 -6.56 -11.81
C SER A 163 6.84 -6.08 -12.27
N ASP A 164 5.80 -6.41 -11.49
CA ASP A 164 4.42 -5.98 -11.71
C ASP A 164 4.09 -4.81 -10.79
N LYS A 165 4.39 -3.60 -11.24
CA LYS A 165 4.05 -2.37 -10.51
C LYS A 165 3.50 -1.30 -11.44
N THR A 166 2.46 -0.61 -10.99
CA THR A 166 1.81 0.48 -11.71
C THR A 166 1.72 1.70 -10.80
N PHE A 167 2.10 2.86 -11.33
CA PHE A 167 1.88 4.16 -10.70
C PHE A 167 0.93 4.99 -11.57
N VAL A 168 -0.19 5.41 -10.98
CA VAL A 168 -1.19 6.23 -11.66
C VAL A 168 -1.21 7.60 -11.03
N ALA A 169 -0.64 8.59 -11.71
CA ALA A 169 -0.81 9.99 -11.35
C ALA A 169 -2.22 10.44 -11.79
N MET A 170 -3.01 10.87 -10.83
CA MET A 170 -4.33 11.45 -11.07
C MET A 170 -4.16 12.95 -11.24
N GLU A 171 -4.17 13.42 -12.49
CA GLU A 171 -3.95 14.83 -12.81
C GLU A 171 -4.99 15.72 -12.13
N ASN A 172 -4.53 16.77 -11.43
CA ASN A 172 -5.33 17.65 -10.59
C ASN A 172 -6.17 16.95 -9.50
N GLY A 173 -5.92 15.65 -9.26
CA GLY A 173 -6.59 14.91 -8.19
C GLY A 173 -6.14 15.38 -6.81
N SER A 174 -7.08 15.47 -5.88
CA SER A 174 -6.84 15.76 -4.48
C SER A 174 -6.51 14.47 -3.69
N HIS A 175 -6.54 14.55 -2.35
CA HIS A 175 -6.29 13.39 -1.48
C HIS A 175 -7.41 12.35 -1.51
N LEU A 176 -8.68 12.78 -1.58
CA LEU A 176 -9.85 11.89 -1.52
C LEU A 176 -10.18 11.26 -2.87
N LEU A 177 -9.22 10.60 -3.51
CA LEU A 177 -9.33 10.03 -4.86
C LEU A 177 -10.56 9.15 -5.10
N LEU A 178 -11.05 8.46 -4.08
CA LEU A 178 -12.19 7.55 -4.16
C LEU A 178 -13.55 8.22 -3.94
N HIS A 179 -13.55 9.46 -3.46
CA HIS A 179 -14.74 10.24 -3.12
C HIS A 179 -14.94 11.44 -4.04
N ASP A 180 -13.88 12.11 -4.46
CA ASP A 180 -13.96 13.25 -5.36
C ASP A 180 -14.60 12.89 -6.70
N ALA A 181 -15.60 13.65 -7.11
CA ALA A 181 -16.34 13.40 -8.35
C ALA A 181 -15.44 13.33 -9.59
N ALA A 182 -14.35 14.08 -9.61
CA ALA A 182 -13.40 14.12 -10.74
C ALA A 182 -12.54 12.87 -10.89
N THR A 183 -12.25 12.16 -9.78
CA THR A 183 -11.26 11.05 -9.78
C THR A 183 -11.85 9.71 -9.40
N ALA A 184 -12.98 9.67 -8.69
CA ALA A 184 -13.51 8.47 -8.06
C ALA A 184 -13.82 7.33 -9.06
N SER A 185 -14.38 7.65 -10.24
CA SER A 185 -14.68 6.62 -11.25
C SER A 185 -13.40 5.97 -11.75
N ARG A 186 -12.44 6.78 -12.19
CA ARG A 186 -11.15 6.30 -12.68
C ARG A 186 -10.39 5.52 -11.61
N ALA A 187 -10.35 6.01 -10.37
CA ALA A 187 -9.66 5.33 -9.28
C ALA A 187 -10.26 3.94 -9.01
N ARG A 188 -11.59 3.81 -9.02
CA ARG A 188 -12.27 2.51 -8.89
C ARG A 188 -12.00 1.58 -10.06
N GLU A 189 -11.99 2.08 -11.29
CA GLU A 189 -11.69 1.31 -12.50
C GLU A 189 -10.26 0.74 -12.44
N GLU A 190 -9.27 1.54 -12.07
CA GLU A 190 -7.87 1.10 -11.90
C GLU A 190 -7.75 0.01 -10.83
N ILE A 191 -8.43 0.17 -9.69
CA ILE A 191 -8.45 -0.86 -8.63
C ILE A 191 -9.10 -2.14 -9.13
N CYS A 192 -10.27 -2.05 -9.77
CA CYS A 192 -10.98 -3.21 -10.28
C CYS A 192 -10.16 -3.95 -11.34
N ALA A 193 -9.57 -3.25 -12.29
CA ALA A 193 -8.72 -3.84 -13.32
C ALA A 193 -7.50 -4.54 -12.70
N PHE A 194 -6.83 -3.88 -11.73
CA PHE A 194 -5.70 -4.46 -11.03
C PHE A 194 -6.07 -5.72 -10.26
N VAL A 195 -7.14 -5.68 -9.46
CA VAL A 195 -7.54 -6.81 -8.61
C VAL A 195 -8.09 -7.96 -9.43
N CYS A 196 -8.98 -7.70 -10.40
CA CYS A 196 -9.59 -8.74 -11.22
C CYS A 196 -8.57 -9.49 -12.08
N GLY A 197 -7.67 -8.76 -12.76
CA GLY A 197 -6.64 -9.39 -13.58
C GLY A 197 -5.72 -10.31 -12.79
N ARG A 198 -5.30 -9.89 -11.60
CA ARG A 198 -4.39 -10.69 -10.75
C ARG A 198 -5.11 -11.81 -10.00
N ALA A 199 -6.38 -11.62 -9.65
CA ALA A 199 -7.18 -12.70 -9.09
C ALA A 199 -7.38 -13.83 -10.09
N GLU A 200 -7.57 -13.52 -11.36
CA GLU A 200 -7.71 -14.49 -12.44
C GLU A 200 -6.40 -15.25 -12.69
N ALA A 201 -5.28 -14.54 -12.80
CA ALA A 201 -3.95 -15.14 -12.91
C ALA A 201 -3.64 -16.06 -11.71
N PHE A 202 -3.95 -15.64 -10.49
CA PHE A 202 -3.77 -16.46 -9.28
C PHE A 202 -4.59 -17.75 -9.33
N ARG A 203 -5.87 -17.68 -9.75
CA ARG A 203 -6.73 -18.87 -9.90
C ARG A 203 -6.20 -19.82 -10.96
N GLN A 204 -5.68 -19.30 -12.06
CA GLN A 204 -5.11 -20.13 -13.13
C GLN A 204 -3.86 -20.86 -12.66
N ILE A 205 -2.95 -20.18 -11.94
CA ILE A 205 -1.76 -20.79 -11.34
C ILE A 205 -2.16 -21.88 -10.34
N ALA A 206 -3.18 -21.62 -9.50
CA ALA A 206 -3.65 -22.59 -8.53
C ALA A 206 -4.25 -23.85 -9.22
N LYS A 207 -5.05 -23.68 -10.28
CA LYS A 207 -5.59 -24.78 -11.08
C LYS A 207 -4.48 -25.64 -11.70
N ASN A 208 -3.46 -25.01 -12.27
CA ASN A 208 -2.35 -25.71 -12.89
C ASN A 208 -1.50 -26.48 -11.87
N ARG A 209 -1.44 -26.03 -10.60
CA ARG A 209 -0.77 -26.73 -9.50
C ARG A 209 -1.52 -27.97 -9.02
N VAL A 210 -2.84 -27.93 -9.00
CA VAL A 210 -3.68 -29.09 -8.60
C VAL A 210 -3.62 -30.19 -9.64
N GLY A 211 -3.41 -29.86 -10.93
CA GLY A 211 -3.24 -30.81 -12.02
C GLY A 211 -1.81 -31.35 -12.21
N ALA A 212 -0.80 -30.81 -11.50
CA ALA A 212 0.57 -31.27 -11.61
C ALA A 212 0.82 -32.43 -10.63
N PRO A 213 1.44 -33.56 -11.06
CA PRO A 213 1.76 -34.66 -10.18
C PRO A 213 2.67 -34.15 -9.05
N ALA A 214 2.42 -34.63 -7.83
CA ALA A 214 3.28 -34.31 -6.69
C ALA A 214 4.74 -34.64 -7.03
N ARG A 215 5.64 -33.64 -6.99
CA ARG A 215 7.06 -33.90 -7.11
C ARG A 215 7.53 -34.60 -5.84
N VAL A 216 7.93 -35.83 -5.98
CA VAL A 216 8.57 -36.63 -4.94
C VAL A 216 10.08 -36.42 -5.07
N ASP A 217 10.78 -36.27 -3.96
CA ASP A 217 12.24 -36.26 -3.96
C ASP A 217 12.80 -37.65 -4.28
N VAL A 218 14.11 -37.76 -4.46
CA VAL A 218 14.80 -39.03 -4.75
C VAL A 218 14.64 -40.07 -3.65
N ASP A 219 14.17 -39.68 -2.45
CA ASP A 219 13.92 -40.53 -1.27
C ASP A 219 12.43 -40.84 -1.07
N GLY A 220 11.55 -40.45 -2.01
CA GLY A 220 10.12 -40.74 -1.95
C GLY A 220 9.32 -39.89 -0.96
N LYS A 221 9.86 -38.78 -0.46
CA LYS A 221 9.18 -37.87 0.46
C LYS A 221 8.53 -36.69 -0.27
N ASN A 222 7.29 -36.37 0.10
CA ASN A 222 6.60 -35.18 -0.40
C ASN A 222 7.32 -33.90 0.04
N VAL A 223 7.93 -33.19 -0.89
CA VAL A 223 8.55 -31.88 -0.62
C VAL A 223 7.51 -30.77 -0.84
N ALA A 224 6.88 -30.34 0.24
CA ALA A 224 6.11 -29.10 0.25
C ALA A 224 7.06 -27.90 0.22
N ARG A 225 7.53 -27.50 -0.98
CA ARG A 225 8.24 -26.23 -1.15
C ARG A 225 7.23 -25.11 -1.42
N TYR A 226 7.09 -24.21 -0.50
CA TYR A 226 6.56 -22.88 -0.75
C TYR A 226 7.52 -22.07 -1.63
N GLY A 227 7.54 -22.37 -2.91
CA GLY A 227 8.26 -21.59 -3.91
C GLY A 227 7.47 -20.34 -4.25
N GLY A 228 8.10 -19.18 -4.17
CA GLY A 228 7.51 -17.89 -4.54
C GLY A 228 7.00 -17.90 -5.98
N VAL A 229 5.96 -17.09 -6.23
CA VAL A 229 5.26 -16.91 -7.51
C VAL A 229 6.13 -16.17 -8.57
N ALA A 230 7.41 -15.99 -8.32
CA ALA A 230 8.32 -15.14 -9.11
C ALA A 230 8.65 -15.62 -10.54
N GLY A 231 8.14 -16.75 -11.00
CA GLY A 231 8.59 -17.32 -12.29
C GLY A 231 7.56 -17.44 -13.41
N ALA A 232 6.29 -17.07 -13.21
CA ALA A 232 5.24 -17.46 -14.16
C ALA A 232 4.49 -16.29 -14.84
N VAL A 233 4.89 -15.05 -14.62
CA VAL A 233 4.18 -13.88 -15.20
C VAL A 233 4.90 -13.30 -16.43
N THR A 234 6.05 -13.82 -16.80
CA THR A 234 6.89 -13.25 -17.88
C THR A 234 6.47 -13.63 -19.31
N GLU A 235 5.43 -14.44 -19.52
CA GLU A 235 5.08 -14.87 -20.88
C GLU A 235 3.73 -14.39 -21.43
N ALA A 236 2.99 -13.57 -20.72
CA ALA A 236 1.68 -13.13 -21.21
C ALA A 236 1.36 -11.68 -20.87
N ALA A 237 2.15 -10.74 -21.34
CA ALA A 237 1.73 -9.36 -21.68
C ALA A 237 2.98 -8.51 -22.02
N GLU A 238 3.48 -8.59 -23.22
CA GLU A 238 4.07 -7.40 -23.86
C GLU A 238 2.94 -6.40 -24.09
N VAL A 239 2.61 -5.68 -23.06
CA VAL A 239 1.88 -4.42 -23.20
C VAL A 239 2.91 -3.31 -23.15
N ASP A 240 3.04 -2.64 -24.28
CA ASP A 240 3.88 -1.49 -24.55
C ASP A 240 3.89 -0.50 -23.37
N ILE A 241 4.99 -0.49 -22.59
CA ILE A 241 5.23 0.43 -21.46
C ILE A 241 5.91 1.72 -21.96
N GLY A 242 5.94 1.96 -23.29
CA GLY A 242 6.69 3.05 -23.92
C GLY A 242 6.06 4.45 -23.83
N ALA A 243 4.90 4.67 -23.22
CA ALA A 243 4.20 5.94 -23.37
C ALA A 243 3.49 6.49 -22.12
N ARG A 244 3.88 6.16 -20.90
CA ARG A 244 3.31 6.83 -19.70
C ARG A 244 4.31 6.91 -18.55
N LEU A 245 5.36 7.67 -18.72
CA LEU A 245 6.14 8.33 -17.67
C LEU A 245 6.04 9.83 -17.88
#